data_1e4d6ea51a5c6000ab2d912db51e0c2c
#
_entry.id   1e4d6ea51a5c6000ab2d912db51e0c2c
#
_cell.length_a   1.000
_cell.length_b   1.000
_cell.length_c   1.000
_cell.angle_alpha   90.00
_cell.angle_beta   90.00
_cell.angle_gamma   90.00
#
_symmetry.space_group_name_H-M   'P 1'
#
loop_
_entity.id
_entity.type
_entity.pdbx_description
1 polymer ?
#
loop_
_entity_poly.entity_id
_entity_poly.type
_entity_poly.pdbx_seq_one_letter_code
_entity_poly.pdbx_strand_id
1 'polypeptide(L)'
;VMIYHFRLILDTKEDVFRDIALEENATFEDFHNAITQAFGFGGSEMAVFYESDDEWQQGDSISLFDMGENDTRRMINTVLHEVFPKVSKMLYVYDFLNLWTFFVELLETDEPKPGNAYPLLLFSHGDVPDEAPEKTFEAEKDPWNENEFDENGTNDFEEPSDDWY
;
A
#
# COMPACT_ATOMS: atom_id res chain seq x y z
N VAL A 1 -5.79 26.00 3.67
CA VAL A 1 -5.36 24.59 3.66
C VAL A 1 -5.38 24.08 2.22
N MET A 2 -4.34 23.33 1.84
CA MET A 2 -4.25 22.82 0.49
C MET A 2 -4.95 21.48 0.41
N ILE A 3 -5.35 21.12 -0.81
CA ILE A 3 -5.96 19.84 -1.09
C ILE A 3 -4.94 18.99 -1.83
N TYR A 4 -4.74 17.77 -1.38
CA TYR A 4 -3.82 16.82 -1.99
C TYR A 4 -4.62 15.84 -2.85
N HIS A 5 -4.21 15.68 -4.10
CA HIS A 5 -4.84 14.71 -5.02
C HIS A 5 -3.93 13.49 -5.10
N PHE A 6 -4.45 12.36 -4.68
CA PHE A 6 -3.69 11.11 -4.68
C PHE A 6 -4.27 10.12 -5.66
N ARG A 7 -3.41 9.32 -6.24
CA ARG A 7 -3.82 8.13 -6.98
C ARG A 7 -3.36 6.90 -6.22
N LEU A 8 -4.29 5.97 -6.03
CA LEU A 8 -4.01 4.72 -5.35
C LEU A 8 -4.23 3.60 -6.34
N ILE A 9 -3.17 2.87 -6.63
CA ILE A 9 -3.19 1.80 -7.63
C ILE A 9 -3.06 0.48 -6.90
N LEU A 10 -4.05 -0.39 -7.08
CA LEU A 10 -4.01 -1.72 -6.47
C LEU A 10 -2.98 -2.56 -7.22
N ASP A 11 -2.10 -3.21 -6.46
CA ASP A 11 -1.09 -4.08 -7.04
C ASP A 11 -1.75 -5.39 -7.47
N THR A 12 -2.22 -5.43 -8.70
CA THR A 12 -2.89 -6.58 -9.27
C THR A 12 -2.65 -6.57 -10.78
N LYS A 13 -3.05 -7.64 -11.46
CA LYS A 13 -2.82 -7.75 -12.89
C LYS A 13 -3.64 -6.79 -13.70
N GLU A 14 -4.85 -6.48 -13.21
CA GLU A 14 -5.73 -5.55 -13.92
C GLU A 14 -5.42 -4.13 -13.49
N ASP A 15 -5.84 -3.18 -14.30
CA ASP A 15 -5.69 -1.78 -13.92
C ASP A 15 -6.84 -1.42 -12.98
N VAL A 16 -6.55 -1.29 -11.69
CA VAL A 16 -7.54 -0.92 -10.69
C VAL A 16 -6.97 0.24 -9.89
N PHE A 17 -7.60 1.41 -9.96
CA PHE A 17 -7.11 2.53 -9.18
C PHE A 17 -8.25 3.48 -8.81
N ARG A 18 -7.96 4.33 -7.83
CA ARG A 18 -8.91 5.37 -7.36
C ARG A 18 -8.12 6.64 -7.16
N ASP A 19 -8.71 7.76 -7.55
CA ASP A 19 -8.14 9.07 -7.28
C ASP A 19 -8.96 9.71 -6.18
N ILE A 20 -8.30 10.16 -5.12
CA ILE A 20 -8.95 10.69 -3.92
C ILE A 20 -8.30 12.01 -3.57
N ALA A 21 -9.13 12.99 -3.18
CA ALA A 21 -8.65 14.28 -2.70
C ALA A 21 -8.87 14.38 -1.20
N LEU A 22 -7.86 14.85 -0.47
CA LEU A 22 -7.94 15.07 0.97
C LEU A 22 -7.31 16.40 1.31
N GLU A 23 -7.72 16.95 2.44
CA GLU A 23 -7.10 18.17 2.96
C GLU A 23 -5.72 17.82 3.53
N GLU A 24 -4.79 18.76 3.41
CA GLU A 24 -3.42 18.50 3.86
C GLU A 24 -3.34 18.25 5.37
N ASN A 25 -4.30 18.74 6.13
CA ASN A 25 -4.30 18.55 7.58
C ASN A 25 -5.11 17.32 8.02
N ALA A 26 -5.57 16.51 7.09
CA ALA A 26 -6.18 15.22 7.43
C ALA A 26 -5.11 14.30 7.99
N THR A 27 -5.52 13.35 8.84
CA THR A 27 -4.58 12.38 9.39
C THR A 27 -4.44 11.20 8.43
N PHE A 28 -3.42 10.39 8.67
CA PHE A 28 -3.27 9.16 7.90
C PHE A 28 -4.40 8.17 8.22
N GLU A 29 -5.01 8.29 9.40
CA GLU A 29 -6.18 7.48 9.70
C GLU A 29 -7.35 7.89 8.79
N ASP A 30 -7.52 9.20 8.58
CA ASP A 30 -8.53 9.68 7.64
C ASP A 30 -8.27 9.15 6.24
N PHE A 31 -7.00 9.12 5.84
CA PHE A 31 -6.60 8.62 4.53
C PHE A 31 -6.92 7.12 4.43
N HIS A 32 -6.55 6.37 5.47
CA HIS A 32 -6.85 4.94 5.53
C HIS A 32 -8.35 4.68 5.36
N ASN A 33 -9.17 5.45 6.08
CA ASN A 33 -10.63 5.28 5.98
C ASN A 33 -11.14 5.62 4.58
N ALA A 34 -10.59 6.65 3.97
CA ALA A 34 -10.98 7.02 2.61
C ALA A 34 -10.61 5.94 1.62
N ILE A 35 -9.43 5.34 1.78
CA ILE A 35 -8.98 4.27 0.89
C ILE A 35 -9.89 3.05 1.01
N THR A 36 -10.15 2.62 2.25
CA THR A 36 -10.97 1.42 2.44
C THR A 36 -12.37 1.63 1.89
N GLN A 37 -12.93 2.82 2.06
CA GLN A 37 -14.24 3.11 1.52
C GLN A 37 -14.23 3.14 0.00
N ALA A 38 -13.19 3.72 -0.59
CA ALA A 38 -13.11 3.84 -2.05
C ALA A 38 -12.98 2.49 -2.72
N PHE A 39 -12.30 1.54 -2.08
CA PHE A 39 -12.09 0.21 -2.65
C PHE A 39 -13.10 -0.80 -2.11
N GLY A 40 -13.95 -0.42 -1.17
CA GLY A 40 -15.01 -1.30 -0.69
C GLY A 40 -14.58 -2.28 0.39
N PHE A 41 -13.51 -2.00 1.12
CA PHE A 41 -13.08 -2.86 2.21
C PHE A 41 -13.79 -2.47 3.50
N GLY A 42 -13.81 -3.39 4.46
CA GLY A 42 -14.49 -3.14 5.72
C GLY A 42 -13.77 -2.17 6.64
N GLY A 43 -12.46 -2.06 6.49
CA GLY A 43 -11.69 -1.13 7.31
C GLY A 43 -11.34 -1.63 8.69
N SER A 44 -11.59 -2.90 8.99
CA SER A 44 -11.37 -3.42 10.34
C SER A 44 -10.06 -4.19 10.48
N GLU A 45 -9.31 -4.35 9.40
CA GLU A 45 -8.07 -5.11 9.46
C GLU A 45 -6.89 -4.19 9.70
N MET A 46 -5.75 -4.77 10.06
CA MET A 46 -4.53 -4.02 10.28
C MET A 46 -4.07 -3.40 8.96
N ALA A 47 -3.52 -2.20 9.05
CA ALA A 47 -3.04 -1.47 7.88
C ALA A 47 -1.81 -0.67 8.23
N VAL A 48 -0.99 -0.39 7.22
CA VAL A 48 0.23 0.38 7.41
C VAL A 48 0.56 1.12 6.12
N PHE A 49 1.07 2.36 6.27
CA PHE A 49 1.66 3.10 5.17
C PHE A 49 3.17 3.03 5.32
N TYR A 50 3.87 2.85 4.20
CA TYR A 50 5.33 2.94 4.17
C TYR A 50 5.73 4.08 3.25
N GLU A 51 6.64 4.93 3.70
CA GLU A 51 7.23 5.91 2.79
C GLU A 51 8.00 5.16 1.73
N SER A 52 8.05 5.73 0.54
CA SER A 52 8.71 5.07 -0.57
C SER A 52 9.57 6.07 -1.34
N ASP A 53 10.58 5.57 -2.02
CA ASP A 53 11.34 6.41 -2.94
C ASP A 53 10.74 6.25 -4.34
N ASP A 54 11.39 6.86 -5.33
CA ASP A 54 10.86 6.84 -6.69
C ASP A 54 10.86 5.45 -7.30
N GLU A 55 11.58 4.51 -6.69
CA GLU A 55 11.63 3.14 -7.18
C GLU A 55 10.75 2.21 -6.38
N TRP A 56 9.87 2.77 -5.56
CA TRP A 56 8.91 2.03 -4.74
C TRP A 56 9.59 1.15 -3.69
N GLN A 57 10.76 1.57 -3.23
CA GLN A 57 11.42 0.85 -2.14
C GLN A 57 10.85 1.31 -0.81
N GLN A 58 10.58 0.35 0.05
CA GLN A 58 9.89 0.58 1.32
C GLN A 58 10.81 1.25 2.33
N GLY A 59 10.28 2.29 2.97
CA GLY A 59 11.01 3.01 4.01
C GLY A 59 10.26 3.00 5.34
N ASP A 60 10.22 4.14 6.01
CA ASP A 60 9.62 4.27 7.33
C ASP A 60 8.11 4.03 7.28
N SER A 61 7.56 3.54 8.38
CA SER A 61 6.16 3.13 8.42
C SER A 61 5.32 4.06 9.29
N ILE A 62 4.01 4.07 8.99
CA ILE A 62 2.98 4.74 9.79
C ILE A 62 1.88 3.71 9.97
N SER A 63 1.67 3.25 11.19
CA SER A 63 0.81 2.11 11.47
C SER A 63 -0.55 2.52 12.00
N LEU A 64 -1.58 1.73 11.70
CA LEU A 64 -2.92 1.97 12.20
C LEU A 64 -2.97 1.75 13.70
N PHE A 65 -2.38 0.65 14.16
CA PHE A 65 -2.35 0.31 15.58
C PHE A 65 -0.92 0.27 16.07
N ASP A 66 -0.77 0.37 17.38
CA ASP A 66 0.54 0.27 18.02
C ASP A 66 1.08 -1.14 17.78
N MET A 67 2.23 -1.21 17.15
CA MET A 67 2.86 -2.49 16.83
C MET A 67 3.87 -2.92 17.87
N GLY A 68 3.93 -2.21 18.99
CA GLY A 68 4.86 -2.56 20.04
C GLY A 68 6.25 -2.00 19.88
N GLU A 69 6.47 -1.19 18.87
CA GLU A 69 7.76 -0.56 18.65
C GLU A 69 7.72 0.89 19.07
N ASN A 70 8.75 1.32 19.75
CA ASN A 70 8.73 2.65 20.35
C ASN A 70 8.74 3.77 19.34
N ASP A 71 9.31 3.56 18.16
CA ASP A 71 9.49 4.63 17.21
C ASP A 71 8.46 4.64 16.10
N THR A 72 7.46 3.78 16.16
CA THR A 72 6.49 3.67 15.08
C THR A 72 5.52 4.82 15.15
N ARG A 73 5.39 5.55 14.05
CA ARG A 73 4.38 6.59 13.95
C ARG A 73 3.01 5.93 13.80
N ARG A 74 1.98 6.59 14.32
CA ARG A 74 0.62 6.08 14.25
C ARG A 74 -0.21 6.97 13.33
N MET A 75 -1.13 6.34 12.60
CA MET A 75 -1.96 7.05 11.66
C MET A 75 -2.79 8.15 12.33
N ILE A 76 -3.27 7.89 13.53
CA ILE A 76 -4.14 8.83 14.22
C ILE A 76 -3.39 10.10 14.64
N ASN A 77 -2.08 10.01 14.78
CA ASN A 77 -1.27 11.12 15.27
C ASN A 77 -0.42 11.79 14.20
N THR A 78 -0.52 11.35 12.96
CA THR A 78 0.32 11.87 11.89
C THR A 78 -0.58 12.46 10.80
N VAL A 79 -0.36 13.75 10.48
CA VAL A 79 -1.16 14.40 9.44
C VAL A 79 -0.40 14.34 8.13
N LEU A 80 -1.15 14.48 7.02
CA LEU A 80 -0.59 14.27 5.69
C LEU A 80 0.56 15.22 5.39
N HIS A 81 0.45 16.49 5.77
CA HIS A 81 1.49 17.46 5.42
C HIS A 81 2.79 17.26 6.20
N GLU A 82 2.81 16.38 7.18
CA GLU A 82 4.07 16.04 7.84
C GLU A 82 4.94 15.16 6.96
N VAL A 83 4.35 14.52 5.95
CA VAL A 83 5.05 13.61 5.06
C VAL A 83 5.09 14.16 3.64
N PHE A 84 3.93 14.55 3.11
CA PHE A 84 3.83 15.08 1.75
C PHE A 84 4.05 16.60 1.79
N PRO A 85 4.56 17.21 0.76
CA PRO A 85 4.98 16.62 -0.51
C PRO A 85 6.44 16.19 -0.54
N LYS A 86 7.14 16.22 0.59
CA LYS A 86 8.54 15.80 0.63
C LYS A 86 8.68 14.38 0.12
N VAL A 87 7.80 13.51 0.58
CA VAL A 87 7.66 12.17 0.05
C VAL A 87 6.46 12.23 -0.88
N SER A 88 6.57 11.78 -2.10
CA SER A 88 5.46 11.83 -3.05
C SER A 88 4.91 10.45 -3.35
N LYS A 89 5.55 9.40 -2.89
CA LYS A 89 5.12 8.02 -3.14
C LYS A 89 5.13 7.25 -1.84
N MET A 90 4.12 6.43 -1.62
CA MET A 90 4.04 5.57 -0.45
C MET A 90 3.45 4.23 -0.87
N LEU A 91 3.64 3.23 -0.02
CA LEU A 91 2.98 1.94 -0.17
C LEU A 91 1.95 1.83 0.94
N TYR A 92 0.80 1.29 0.65
CA TYR A 92 -0.24 1.08 1.64
C TYR A 92 -0.61 -0.40 1.62
N VAL A 93 -0.54 -1.05 2.78
CA VAL A 93 -0.85 -2.48 2.90
C VAL A 93 -2.01 -2.61 3.86
N TYR A 94 -3.04 -3.32 3.42
CA TYR A 94 -4.24 -3.54 4.20
C TYR A 94 -4.44 -5.04 4.38
N ASP A 95 -4.76 -5.45 5.62
CA ASP A 95 -5.04 -6.85 5.93
C ASP A 95 -3.80 -7.71 5.78
N PHE A 96 -3.07 -7.88 6.88
CA PHE A 96 -1.77 -8.56 6.85
C PHE A 96 -1.88 -10.04 6.50
N LEU A 97 -3.07 -10.62 6.55
CA LEU A 97 -3.24 -12.00 6.12
C LEU A 97 -3.33 -12.10 4.60
N ASN A 98 -4.00 -11.15 3.98
CA ASN A 98 -4.20 -11.17 2.53
C ASN A 98 -3.27 -10.21 1.78
N LEU A 99 -2.69 -9.23 2.49
CA LEU A 99 -1.69 -8.32 1.94
C LEU A 99 -2.17 -7.56 0.70
N TRP A 100 -3.34 -6.94 0.80
CA TRP A 100 -3.78 -6.00 -0.24
C TRP A 100 -2.77 -4.86 -0.26
N THR A 101 -2.09 -4.67 -1.38
CA THR A 101 -1.01 -3.70 -1.51
C THR A 101 -1.38 -2.66 -2.55
N PHE A 102 -1.14 -1.40 -2.21
CA PHE A 102 -1.49 -0.28 -3.07
C PHE A 102 -0.29 0.63 -3.22
N PHE A 103 -0.10 1.11 -4.44
CA PHE A 103 0.87 2.17 -4.71
C PHE A 103 0.15 3.50 -4.55
N VAL A 104 0.69 4.37 -3.73
CA VAL A 104 0.09 5.66 -3.41
C VAL A 104 0.99 6.74 -3.98
N GLU A 105 0.41 7.62 -4.79
CA GLU A 105 1.19 8.70 -5.39
C GLU A 105 0.45 10.02 -5.26
N LEU A 106 1.16 11.05 -4.81
CA LEU A 106 0.62 12.40 -4.79
C LEU A 106 0.74 12.97 -6.19
N LEU A 107 -0.39 13.22 -6.83
CA LEU A 107 -0.40 13.72 -8.20
C LEU A 107 -0.22 15.22 -8.27
N GLU A 108 -0.91 15.96 -7.39
CA GLU A 108 -0.84 17.42 -7.39
C GLU A 108 -1.44 17.95 -6.11
N THR A 109 -1.17 19.23 -5.85
CA THR A 109 -1.82 19.95 -4.76
C THR A 109 -2.66 21.05 -5.39
N ASP A 110 -3.74 21.42 -4.70
CA ASP A 110 -4.69 22.38 -5.25
C ASP A 110 -5.33 23.13 -4.10
N GLU A 111 -6.10 24.15 -4.44
CA GLU A 111 -6.86 24.89 -3.44
C GLU A 111 -8.24 24.26 -3.28
N PRO A 112 -8.84 24.40 -2.09
CA PRO A 112 -10.18 23.82 -1.87
C PRO A 112 -11.16 24.46 -2.82
N LYS A 113 -12.10 23.65 -3.33
CA LYS A 113 -13.13 24.14 -4.22
C LYS A 113 -14.41 24.32 -3.44
N PRO A 114 -15.09 25.47 -3.62
CA PRO A 114 -16.34 25.71 -2.90
C PRO A 114 -17.35 24.62 -3.19
N GLY A 115 -18.03 24.17 -2.15
CA GLY A 115 -19.05 23.15 -2.30
C GLY A 115 -18.55 21.73 -2.21
N ASN A 116 -17.23 21.51 -2.20
CA ASN A 116 -16.70 20.17 -2.10
C ASN A 116 -16.44 19.82 -0.64
N ALA A 117 -16.75 18.58 -0.28
CA ALA A 117 -16.41 18.03 1.02
C ALA A 117 -15.30 17.02 0.81
N TYR A 118 -14.38 16.94 1.78
CA TYR A 118 -13.22 16.05 1.69
C TYR A 118 -13.25 15.10 2.87
N PRO A 119 -12.82 13.85 2.70
CA PRO A 119 -12.21 13.28 1.48
C PRO A 119 -13.23 13.15 0.35
N LEU A 120 -12.73 13.25 -0.87
CA LEU A 120 -13.59 13.22 -2.05
C LEU A 120 -13.02 12.23 -3.05
N LEU A 121 -13.83 11.28 -3.49
CA LEU A 121 -13.43 10.34 -4.52
C LEU A 121 -13.59 11.06 -5.86
N LEU A 122 -12.47 11.24 -6.57
CA LEU A 122 -12.47 11.97 -7.83
C LEU A 122 -12.69 11.07 -9.03
N PHE A 123 -12.16 9.85 -8.96
CA PHE A 123 -12.21 8.98 -10.13
C PHE A 123 -12.02 7.53 -9.68
N SER A 124 -12.68 6.61 -10.38
CA SER A 124 -12.57 5.18 -10.14
C SER A 124 -12.36 4.46 -11.46
N HIS A 125 -11.44 3.51 -11.47
CA HIS A 125 -11.20 2.69 -12.65
C HIS A 125 -10.95 1.26 -12.19
N GLY A 126 -11.63 0.32 -12.83
CA GLY A 126 -11.41 -1.10 -12.58
C GLY A 126 -12.16 -1.61 -11.36
N ASP A 127 -12.35 -2.92 -11.34
CA ASP A 127 -13.06 -3.58 -10.24
C ASP A 127 -12.06 -4.29 -9.35
N VAL A 128 -12.25 -4.18 -8.04
CA VAL A 128 -11.41 -4.87 -7.07
C VAL A 128 -11.71 -6.36 -7.17
N PRO A 129 -10.68 -7.22 -7.30
CA PRO A 129 -10.93 -8.66 -7.36
C PRO A 129 -11.46 -9.17 -6.04
N ASP A 130 -12.14 -10.32 -6.07
CA ASP A 130 -12.74 -10.88 -4.87
C ASP A 130 -11.69 -11.29 -3.84
N GLU A 131 -10.52 -11.71 -4.31
CA GLU A 131 -9.44 -12.13 -3.44
C GLU A 131 -8.18 -11.37 -3.77
N ALA A 132 -7.39 -11.11 -2.75
CA ALA A 132 -6.13 -10.40 -2.96
C ALA A 132 -5.22 -11.22 -3.86
N PRO A 133 -4.47 -10.58 -4.76
CA PRO A 133 -3.48 -11.28 -5.55
C PRO A 133 -2.48 -11.95 -4.64
N GLU A 134 -2.06 -13.13 -5.01
CA GLU A 134 -1.11 -13.85 -4.19
C GLU A 134 0.21 -13.12 -4.16
N LYS A 135 0.70 -12.84 -2.97
CA LYS A 135 2.00 -12.23 -2.81
C LYS A 135 2.94 -13.34 -2.46
N THR A 136 3.38 -14.02 -3.47
CA THR A 136 4.40 -14.99 -3.19
C THR A 136 5.49 -14.15 -2.65
N PHE A 137 6.12 -14.55 -1.74
CA PHE A 137 7.21 -13.88 -1.20
C PHE A 137 8.18 -13.55 -2.24
N GLU A 138 7.80 -12.58 -2.99
CA GLU A 138 8.66 -12.09 -3.98
C GLU A 138 9.90 -11.73 -3.35
N ALA A 139 9.72 -11.34 -2.17
CA ALA A 139 10.86 -11.05 -1.42
C ALA A 139 11.73 -12.23 -1.34
N GLU A 140 11.12 -13.34 -1.40
CA GLU A 140 11.91 -14.51 -1.30
C GLU A 140 12.64 -14.74 -2.53
N LYS A 141 12.30 -14.00 -3.49
CA LYS A 141 13.10 -14.04 -4.65
C LYS A 141 14.26 -13.21 -4.40
N ASP A 142 14.49 -12.96 -3.17
CA ASP A 142 15.69 -12.31 -2.83
C ASP A 142 16.84 -13.06 -3.34
N PRO A 143 17.93 -12.38 -3.54
CA PRO A 143 19.08 -12.96 -4.14
C PRO A 143 19.60 -14.21 -3.45
N TRP A 144 19.42 -14.33 -2.17
CA TRP A 144 19.97 -15.48 -1.52
C TRP A 144 19.08 -16.67 -1.61
N ASN A 145 17.95 -16.53 -2.25
CA ASN A 145 17.06 -17.64 -2.37
C ASN A 145 17.12 -18.14 -3.78
N GLU A 146 17.97 -18.94 -4.10
CA GLU A 146 18.06 -19.38 -5.41
C GLU A 146 17.70 -20.71 -5.67
N ASN A 147 17.44 -20.98 -5.76
CA ASN A 147 17.01 -21.75 -5.89
C ASN A 147 16.25 -22.27 -6.05
N GLU A 148 16.17 -22.27 -6.06
CA GLU A 148 15.40 -22.36 -5.95
C GLU A 148 14.82 -22.91 -6.41
N PHE A 149 14.69 -23.61 -6.54
CA PHE A 149 14.10 -23.91 -6.66
C PHE A 149 13.69 -24.31 -7.36
N ASP A 150 13.95 -25.07 -7.42
CA ASP A 150 13.58 -25.18 -7.83
C ASP A 150 13.19 -25.74 -8.19
N GLU A 151 13.24 -26.17 -7.96
CA GLU A 151 12.76 -26.43 -7.89
C GLU A 151 12.68 -26.70 -8.36
N ASN A 152 13.12 -27.65 -8.36
CA ASN A 152 12.96 -27.83 -8.41
C ASN A 152 13.14 -28.03 -8.73
N GLY A 153 14.08 -29.44 -8.56
CA GLY A 153 13.81 -29.59 -8.06
C GLY A 153 14.12 -30.05 -8.57
N THR A 154 14.38 -30.00 -8.13
CA THR A 154 14.41 -30.39 -7.89
C THR A 154 14.86 -30.50 -8.34
N ASN A 155 15.10 -31.12 -8.24
CA ASN A 155 15.23 -31.38 -8.02
C ASN A 155 15.60 -31.59 -8.49
N ASP A 156 15.76 -31.80 -7.80
CA ASP A 156 15.75 -32.19 -7.65
C ASP A 156 16.13 -32.44 -8.03
N PHE A 157 16.02 -32.42 -7.63
CA PHE A 157 16.08 -32.89 -7.39
C PHE A 157 16.43 -33.34 -7.80
N GLU A 158 16.50 -33.22 -7.22
CA GLU A 158 16.50 -33.79 -7.01
C GLU A 158 16.75 -33.95 -7.13
N GLU A 159 17.01 -34.24 -6.98
CA GLU A 159 17.00 -34.73 -6.62
C GLU A 159 17.31 -34.93 -6.86
N PRO A 160 17.76 -35.47 -6.68
CA PRO A 160 17.76 -35.82 -6.48
C PRO A 160 17.97 -36.01 -6.96
N SER A 161 18.14 -36.58 -6.44
CA SER A 161 17.96 -36.69 -6.17
C SER A 161 17.96 -36.55 -6.41
N ASP A 162 18.20 -37.27 -6.20
CA ASP A 162 17.93 -37.20 -5.90
C ASP A 162 17.91 -36.81 -5.99
N ASP A 163 17.89 -36.99 -5.59
CA ASP A 163 17.50 -36.62 -5.24
C ASP A 163 17.42 -36.09 -5.14
N TRP A 164 17.44 -36.24 -4.96
CA TRP A 164 16.88 -35.85 -4.44
C TRP A 164 16.62 -35.51 -4.47
N TYR A 165 16.92 -36.01 -4.10
CA TYR A 165 16.28 -35.56 -3.75
C TYR A 165 16.17 -35.24 -4.08
#